data_423f9b141c698bbab38ee524a5811841
#
_entry.id   423f9b141c698bbab38ee524a5811841
#
_cell.length_a   1.000
_cell.length_b   1.000
_cell.length_c   1.000
_cell.angle_alpha   90.00
_cell.angle_beta   90.00
_cell.angle_gamma   90.00
#
_symmetry.space_group_name_H-M   'P 1'
#
loop_
_entity.id
_entity.type
_entity.pdbx_description
1 polymer ?
#
loop_
_entity_poly.entity_id
_entity_poly.type
_entity_poly.pdbx_seq_one_letter_code
_entity_poly.pdbx_strand_id
1 'polypeptide(L)'
;MAIGDLIQQIEETERLIAVYRNANEVIVGTEDQIYSRRGLINRTVLTAAEIGDTIVNILERRLAAMRAEREKFGTEDHGERR
;
A
#
# COMPACT_ATOMS: atom_id res chain seq x y z
N MET A 1 11.43 5.94 11.96
CA MET A 1 10.12 6.47 11.51
C MET A 1 9.30 6.89 12.71
N ALA A 2 8.72 8.08 12.67
CA ALA A 2 7.83 8.54 13.75
C ALA A 2 6.52 7.77 13.71
N ILE A 3 5.93 7.53 14.88
CA ILE A 3 4.68 6.77 14.97
C ILE A 3 3.53 7.45 14.20
N GLY A 4 3.51 8.79 14.16
CA GLY A 4 2.50 9.52 13.38
C GLY A 4 2.56 9.20 11.89
N ASP A 5 3.75 9.09 11.33
CA ASP A 5 3.96 8.74 9.94
C ASP A 5 3.51 7.29 9.67
N LEU A 6 3.77 6.40 10.63
CA LEU A 6 3.36 5.01 10.52
C LEU A 6 1.83 4.88 10.51
N ILE A 7 1.15 5.61 11.38
CA ILE A 7 -0.31 5.63 11.42
C ILE A 7 -0.88 6.14 10.11
N GLN A 8 -0.30 7.19 9.56
CA GLN A 8 -0.73 7.73 8.27
C GLN A 8 -0.55 6.71 7.14
N GLN A 9 0.57 6.01 7.11
CA GLN A 9 0.81 4.97 6.12
C GLN A 9 -0.18 3.81 6.24
N ILE A 10 -0.55 3.44 7.46
CA ILE A 10 -1.56 2.42 7.70
C ILE A 10 -2.90 2.86 7.10
N GLU A 11 -3.33 4.08 7.39
CA GLU A 11 -4.59 4.61 6.89
C GLU A 11 -4.60 4.69 5.35
N GLU A 12 -3.51 5.15 4.76
CA GLU A 12 -3.39 5.22 3.30
C GLU A 12 -3.43 3.83 2.67
N THR A 13 -2.78 2.86 3.29
CA THR A 13 -2.76 1.49 2.78
C THR A 13 -4.15 0.87 2.86
N GLU A 14 -4.87 1.09 3.96
CA GLU A 14 -6.25 0.62 4.10
C GLU A 14 -7.15 1.21 3.01
N ARG A 15 -6.99 2.50 2.72
CA ARG A 15 -7.74 3.16 1.66
C ARG A 15 -7.41 2.58 0.29
N LEU A 16 -6.13 2.35 0.00
CA LEU A 16 -5.70 1.76 -1.27
C LEU A 16 -6.24 0.35 -1.46
N ILE A 17 -6.29 -0.44 -0.41
CA ILE A 17 -6.89 -1.77 -0.47
C ILE A 17 -8.33 -1.68 -0.95
N ALA A 18 -9.11 -0.76 -0.39
CA ALA A 18 -10.49 -0.57 -0.80
C ALA A 18 -10.59 -0.13 -2.27
N VAL A 19 -9.71 0.79 -2.68
CA VAL A 19 -9.67 1.26 -4.08
C VAL A 19 -9.40 0.11 -5.04
N TYR A 20 -8.38 -0.70 -4.78
CA TYR A 20 -8.01 -1.78 -5.68
C TYR A 20 -9.00 -2.94 -5.67
N ARG A 21 -9.68 -3.18 -4.57
CA ARG A 21 -10.75 -4.19 -4.53
C ARG A 21 -11.90 -3.86 -5.45
N ASN A 22 -12.16 -2.57 -5.66
CA ASN A 22 -13.28 -2.10 -6.50
C ASN A 22 -12.84 -1.68 -7.89
N ALA A 23 -11.56 -1.72 -8.19
CA ALA A 23 -11.05 -1.32 -9.49
C ALA A 23 -11.35 -2.36 -10.56
N ASN A 24 -11.82 -1.91 -11.73
CA ASN A 24 -12.05 -2.79 -12.87
C ASN A 24 -10.77 -2.99 -13.67
N GLU A 25 -9.91 -1.98 -13.68
CA GLU A 25 -8.66 -1.98 -14.42
C GLU A 25 -7.60 -1.25 -13.63
N VAL A 26 -6.35 -1.68 -13.80
CA VAL A 26 -5.19 -1.04 -13.19
C VAL A 26 -4.15 -0.77 -14.27
N ILE A 27 -3.58 0.41 -14.24
CA ILE A 27 -2.54 0.81 -15.18
C ILE A 27 -1.18 0.55 -14.52
N VAL A 28 -0.33 -0.21 -15.20
CA VAL A 28 1.00 -0.57 -14.71
C VAL A 28 2.05 -0.03 -15.65
N GLY A 29 3.10 0.55 -15.11
CA GLY A 29 4.24 1.05 -15.86
C GLY A 29 5.41 1.27 -14.92
N THR A 30 6.54 1.68 -15.49
CA THR A 30 7.66 2.09 -14.67
C THR A 30 7.39 3.50 -14.12
N GLU A 31 8.04 3.83 -13.00
CA GLU A 31 7.90 5.14 -12.40
C GLU A 31 8.22 6.26 -13.39
N ASP A 32 9.30 6.10 -14.15
CA ASP A 32 9.71 7.09 -15.16
C ASP A 32 8.64 7.28 -16.23
N GLN A 33 7.99 6.22 -16.64
CA GLN A 33 6.96 6.26 -17.67
C GLN A 33 5.68 6.90 -17.17
N ILE A 34 5.30 6.62 -15.93
CA ILE A 34 4.08 7.15 -15.32
C ILE A 34 4.15 8.67 -15.17
N TYR A 35 5.31 9.19 -14.80
CA TYR A 35 5.51 10.61 -14.57
C TYR A 35 6.09 11.36 -15.79
N SER A 36 6.25 10.69 -16.92
CA SER A 36 6.79 11.31 -18.13
C SER A 36 5.81 12.31 -18.72
N ARG A 37 6.34 13.44 -19.21
CA ARG A 37 5.55 14.43 -19.94
C ARG A 37 4.99 13.91 -21.25
N ARG A 38 5.57 12.85 -21.77
CA ARG A 38 5.13 12.22 -23.02
C ARG A 38 3.89 11.35 -22.82
N GLY A 39 3.35 11.35 -21.63
CA GLY A 39 2.19 10.57 -21.28
C GLY A 39 2.56 9.14 -20.91
N LEU A 40 1.55 8.30 -20.82
CA LEU A 40 1.70 6.91 -20.39
C LEU A 40 2.08 6.00 -21.56
N ILE A 41 3.28 6.23 -22.10
CA ILE A 41 3.83 5.40 -23.18
C ILE A 41 4.36 4.12 -22.53
N ASN A 42 4.15 2.99 -23.17
CA ASN A 42 4.56 1.66 -22.68
C ASN A 42 3.88 1.25 -21.36
N ARG A 43 2.72 1.79 -21.11
CA ARG A 43 1.89 1.33 -20.00
C ARG A 43 1.17 0.05 -20.36
N THR A 44 0.83 -0.73 -19.36
CA THR A 44 -0.01 -1.91 -19.49
C THR A 44 -1.26 -1.73 -18.68
N VAL A 45 -2.40 -2.01 -19.26
CA VAL A 45 -3.67 -2.00 -18.56
C VAL A 45 -4.05 -3.45 -18.26
N LEU A 46 -4.24 -3.74 -16.99
CA LEU A 46 -4.63 -5.06 -16.53
C LEU A 46 -6.06 -5.02 -16.01
N THR A 47 -6.85 -5.99 -16.42
CA THR A 47 -8.25 -6.09 -15.95
C THR A 47 -8.28 -6.72 -14.56
N ALA A 48 -9.39 -6.50 -13.85
CA ALA A 48 -9.59 -7.12 -12.55
C ALA A 48 -9.50 -8.64 -12.62
N ALA A 49 -9.98 -9.23 -13.72
CA ALA A 49 -9.92 -10.69 -13.91
C ALA A 49 -8.47 -11.19 -14.03
N GLU A 50 -7.61 -10.42 -14.68
CA GLU A 50 -6.20 -10.78 -14.85
C GLU A 50 -5.40 -10.60 -13.56
N ILE A 51 -5.66 -9.52 -12.84
CA ILE A 51 -4.94 -9.20 -11.60
C ILE A 51 -5.39 -10.11 -10.46
N GLY A 52 -6.69 -10.40 -10.39
CA GLY A 52 -7.28 -11.07 -9.25
C GLY A 52 -7.00 -10.29 -7.97
N ASP A 53 -6.57 -10.97 -6.93
CA ASP A 53 -6.29 -10.36 -5.64
C ASP A 53 -4.81 -10.02 -5.44
N THR A 54 -4.01 -10.06 -6.48
CA THR A 54 -2.56 -9.90 -6.36
C THR A 54 -2.15 -8.60 -5.66
N ILE A 55 -2.66 -7.46 -6.12
CA ILE A 55 -2.31 -6.17 -5.54
C ILE A 55 -2.85 -6.05 -4.12
N VAL A 56 -4.09 -6.47 -3.92
CA VAL A 56 -4.71 -6.45 -2.58
C VAL A 56 -3.90 -7.29 -1.61
N ASN A 57 -3.47 -8.48 -2.01
CA ASN A 57 -2.66 -9.35 -1.16
C ASN A 57 -1.32 -8.73 -0.79
N ILE A 58 -0.67 -8.05 -1.72
CA ILE A 58 0.57 -7.33 -1.46
C ILE A 58 0.34 -6.22 -0.44
N LEU A 59 -0.71 -5.44 -0.63
CA LEU A 59 -1.05 -4.35 0.28
C LEU A 59 -1.44 -4.84 1.66
N GLU A 60 -2.15 -5.94 1.75
CA GLU A 60 -2.53 -6.54 3.03
C GLU A 60 -1.31 -7.04 3.80
N ARG A 61 -0.32 -7.59 3.12
CA ARG A 61 0.94 -7.98 3.76
C ARG A 61 1.69 -6.77 4.29
N ARG A 62 1.72 -5.69 3.52
CA ARG A 62 2.34 -4.43 3.96
C ARG A 62 1.61 -3.87 5.18
N LEU A 63 0.30 -3.92 5.14
CA LEU A 63 -0.53 -3.45 6.25
C LEU A 63 -0.28 -4.25 7.52
N ALA A 64 -0.21 -5.57 7.41
CA ALA A 64 0.08 -6.44 8.54
C ALA A 64 1.45 -6.12 9.16
N ALA A 65 2.47 -5.89 8.32
CA ALA A 65 3.79 -5.52 8.79
C ALA A 65 3.79 -4.17 9.52
N MET A 66 3.06 -3.20 8.98
CA MET A 66 2.96 -1.88 9.61
C MET A 66 2.22 -1.93 10.94
N ARG A 67 1.16 -2.74 11.03
CA ARG A 67 0.42 -2.93 12.28
C ARG A 67 1.29 -3.62 13.34
N ALA A 68 2.08 -4.59 12.94
CA ALA A 68 3.02 -5.26 13.84
C ALA A 68 4.06 -4.28 14.38
N GLU A 69 4.57 -3.40 13.51
CA GLU A 69 5.51 -2.36 13.92
C GLU A 69 4.85 -1.38 14.90
N ARG A 70 3.62 -1.01 14.65
CA ARG A 70 2.86 -0.13 15.55
C ARG A 70 2.68 -0.76 16.93
N GLU A 71 2.44 -2.05 16.98
CA GLU A 71 2.34 -2.78 18.25
C GLU A 71 3.65 -2.76 19.02
N LYS A 72 4.78 -2.83 18.32
CA LYS A 72 6.09 -2.72 18.96
C LYS A 72 6.27 -1.39 19.66
N PHE A 73 5.80 -0.31 19.06
CA PHE A 73 5.85 1.01 19.72
C PHE A 73 5.06 0.99 21.02
N GLY A 74 3.88 0.42 21.01
CA GLY A 74 3.07 0.30 22.22
C GLY A 74 3.70 -0.60 23.27
N THR A 75 4.26 -1.72 22.85
CA THR A 75 4.91 -2.68 23.76
C THR A 75 6.16 -2.08 24.39
N GLU A 76 6.98 -1.39 23.62
CA GLU A 76 8.17 -0.73 24.12
C GLU A 76 7.81 0.34 25.16
N ASP A 77 6.77 1.10 24.88
CA ASP A 77 6.28 2.12 25.80
C ASP A 77 5.83 1.50 27.13
N HIS A 78 5.12 0.40 27.09
CA HIS A 78 4.74 -0.35 28.28
C HIS A 78 5.96 -0.90 29.04
N GLY A 79 6.95 -1.39 28.31
CA GLY A 79 8.17 -1.90 28.92
C GLY A 79 8.93 -0.85 29.70
N GLU A 80 8.98 0.35 29.19
CA GLU A 80 9.67 1.46 29.83
C GLU A 80 9.03 1.90 31.15
N ARG A 81 7.75 1.72 31.28
CA ARG A 81 7.01 2.12 32.47
C ARG A 81 7.18 1.17 33.64
N ARG A 82 7.75 0.04 33.39
CA ARG A 82 8.00 -0.94 34.44
C ARG A 82 9.36 -0.72 35.07
#